data_05f4a0e909efa3291ea3b744fc5c93fc
#
_entry.id   05f4a0e909efa3291ea3b744fc5c93fc
#
_cell.length_a   1.000
_cell.length_b   1.000
_cell.length_c   1.000
_cell.angle_alpha   90.00
_cell.angle_beta   90.00
_cell.angle_gamma   90.00
#
_symmetry.space_group_name_H-M   'P 1'
#
loop_
_entity.id
_entity.type
_entity.pdbx_description
1 polymer ?
#
loop_
_entity_poly.entity_id
_entity_poly.type
_entity_poly.pdbx_seq_one_letter_code
_entity_poly.pdbx_strand_id
1 'polypeptide(L)'
;AGQCVAVGYQALSANTSGGENTACGRAALAANTTGNDNTAVGANALDANTTGTENTAMGGSALASNTTGVRNVALGYQALLDNISAEKNTAIGSFALENCTGDDNTALGYAAGFEISSGTNNTVLGIGAGRHGSPSGNITTASNQVCIGDNNVTNTFIKVAFTVTSDERDKIEDGVVSHGLSFVNQLKPKSFWFRKNR
;
A
#
# COMPACT_ATOMS: atom_id res chain seq x y z
N ALA A 1 20.63 1.72 26.15
CA ALA A 1 20.41 1.51 24.72
C ALA A 1 20.78 0.07 24.38
N GLY A 2 19.91 -0.62 23.65
CA GLY A 2 20.18 -1.96 23.11
C GLY A 2 21.25 -1.93 22.02
N GLN A 3 21.54 -3.08 21.43
CA GLN A 3 22.51 -3.21 20.34
C GLN A 3 22.00 -2.49 19.09
N CYS A 4 22.71 -1.48 18.62
CA CYS A 4 22.38 -0.72 17.42
C CYS A 4 23.57 -0.69 16.45
N VAL A 5 23.29 -0.58 15.16
CA VAL A 5 24.29 -0.35 14.12
C VAL A 5 24.03 1.04 13.52
N ALA A 6 25.03 1.91 13.51
CA ALA A 6 24.94 3.24 12.91
C ALA A 6 26.15 3.50 12.00
N VAL A 7 25.88 3.69 10.70
CA VAL A 7 26.91 3.97 9.69
C VAL A 7 26.47 5.17 8.87
N GLY A 8 27.15 6.28 8.98
CA GLY A 8 26.86 7.49 8.23
C GLY A 8 26.79 8.76 9.09
N TYR A 9 26.88 9.91 8.43
CA TYR A 9 26.79 11.19 9.12
C TYR A 9 25.41 11.36 9.76
N GLN A 10 25.36 11.64 11.07
CA GLN A 10 24.15 11.77 11.89
C GLN A 10 23.24 10.53 11.95
N ALA A 11 23.71 9.33 11.56
CA ALA A 11 22.94 8.11 11.77
C ALA A 11 22.71 7.88 13.27
N LEU A 12 21.44 7.66 13.69
CA LEU A 12 20.99 7.48 15.09
C LEU A 12 21.48 8.58 16.06
N SER A 13 21.71 9.81 15.61
CA SER A 13 22.33 10.86 16.42
C SER A 13 21.55 11.27 17.67
N ALA A 14 20.21 11.17 17.65
CA ALA A 14 19.35 11.51 18.78
C ALA A 14 18.96 10.29 19.65
N ASN A 15 19.47 9.08 19.34
CA ASN A 15 19.03 7.87 20.03
C ASN A 15 19.45 7.86 21.50
N THR A 16 18.49 7.77 22.40
CA THR A 16 18.71 7.77 23.85
C THR A 16 18.59 6.37 24.48
N SER A 17 17.50 5.66 24.18
CA SER A 17 17.22 4.36 24.77
C SER A 17 16.73 3.32 23.77
N GLY A 18 16.44 3.70 22.50
CA GLY A 18 16.04 2.77 21.45
C GLY A 18 17.09 1.67 21.24
N GLY A 19 16.65 0.42 21.14
CA GLY A 19 17.47 -0.76 20.92
C GLY A 19 17.19 -1.43 19.58
N GLU A 20 18.10 -2.30 19.14
CA GLU A 20 17.96 -3.17 17.97
C GLU A 20 17.71 -2.41 16.65
N ASN A 21 18.21 -1.18 16.57
CA ASN A 21 18.07 -0.36 15.38
C ASN A 21 19.29 -0.52 14.45
N THR A 22 19.04 -0.59 13.15
CA THR A 22 20.07 -0.55 12.10
C THR A 22 19.88 0.70 11.25
N ALA A 23 20.87 1.60 11.26
CA ALA A 23 20.88 2.82 10.47
C ALA A 23 22.12 2.88 9.58
N CYS A 24 21.96 2.85 8.26
CA CYS A 24 23.04 2.95 7.30
C CYS A 24 22.73 4.03 6.25
N GLY A 25 23.33 5.19 6.39
CA GLY A 25 23.12 6.33 5.51
C GLY A 25 23.20 7.67 6.25
N ARG A 26 23.36 8.77 5.48
CA ARG A 26 23.32 10.11 6.05
C ARG A 26 21.94 10.36 6.66
N ALA A 27 21.90 10.74 7.93
CA ALA A 27 20.70 11.03 8.69
C ALA A 27 19.66 9.87 8.77
N ALA A 28 20.09 8.63 8.56
CA ALA A 28 19.23 7.47 8.79
C ALA A 28 18.86 7.40 10.29
N LEU A 29 17.56 7.34 10.63
CA LEU A 29 17.03 7.35 12.00
C LEU A 29 17.59 8.52 12.86
N ALA A 30 17.87 9.69 12.27
CA ALA A 30 18.55 10.76 12.99
C ALA A 30 17.78 11.27 14.21
N ALA A 31 16.44 11.37 14.13
CA ALA A 31 15.59 11.84 15.22
C ALA A 31 15.14 10.73 16.18
N ASN A 32 15.51 9.48 15.96
CA ASN A 32 15.06 8.37 16.82
C ASN A 32 15.49 8.57 18.26
N THR A 33 14.55 8.53 19.19
CA THR A 33 14.85 8.68 20.63
C THR A 33 14.71 7.36 21.39
N THR A 34 13.56 6.70 21.25
CA THR A 34 13.20 5.49 22.01
C THR A 34 12.67 4.35 21.13
N GLY A 35 12.47 4.59 19.80
CA GLY A 35 11.98 3.57 18.88
C GLY A 35 12.96 2.39 18.79
N ASN A 36 12.41 1.17 18.73
CA ASN A 36 13.17 -0.07 18.68
C ASN A 36 12.91 -0.83 17.36
N ASP A 37 13.77 -1.79 17.05
CA ASP A 37 13.57 -2.75 15.96
C ASP A 37 13.38 -2.09 14.58
N ASN A 38 13.98 -0.93 14.35
CA ASN A 38 13.89 -0.25 13.06
C ASN A 38 15.11 -0.54 12.20
N THR A 39 14.88 -0.75 10.91
CA THR A 39 15.94 -0.86 9.90
C THR A 39 15.81 0.29 8.91
N ALA A 40 16.81 1.17 8.82
CA ALA A 40 16.88 2.29 7.90
C ALA A 40 18.16 2.25 7.07
N VAL A 41 18.04 2.04 5.76
CA VAL A 41 19.17 2.01 4.82
C VAL A 41 18.91 3.01 3.70
N GLY A 42 19.68 4.08 3.68
CA GLY A 42 19.57 5.17 2.69
C GLY A 42 19.66 6.54 3.33
N ALA A 43 19.96 7.55 2.53
CA ALA A 43 19.99 8.93 3.01
C ALA A 43 18.59 9.36 3.44
N ASN A 44 18.44 9.88 4.66
CA ASN A 44 17.19 10.31 5.28
C ASN A 44 16.11 9.20 5.42
N ALA A 45 16.47 7.93 5.40
CA ALA A 45 15.53 6.86 5.70
C ALA A 45 15.11 6.93 7.18
N LEU A 46 13.79 6.97 7.48
CA LEU A 46 13.23 7.13 8.83
C LEU A 46 13.81 8.35 9.59
N ASP A 47 14.14 9.42 8.90
CA ASP A 47 14.85 10.57 9.48
C ASP A 47 14.08 11.20 10.67
N ALA A 48 12.77 11.39 10.53
CA ALA A 48 11.91 11.98 11.56
C ALA A 48 11.41 11.00 12.63
N ASN A 49 11.73 9.70 12.54
CA ASN A 49 11.23 8.72 13.50
C ASN A 49 11.66 9.06 14.92
N THR A 50 10.72 9.17 15.85
CA THR A 50 11.03 9.43 17.26
C THR A 50 10.82 8.23 18.16
N THR A 51 9.65 7.61 18.08
CA THR A 51 9.23 6.50 18.95
C THR A 51 8.67 5.31 18.17
N GLY A 52 8.50 5.44 16.83
CA GLY A 52 8.01 4.34 15.97
C GLY A 52 8.91 3.11 16.06
N THR A 53 8.31 1.93 16.00
CA THR A 53 8.98 0.63 16.16
C THR A 53 8.69 -0.31 15.00
N GLU A 54 9.56 -1.31 14.84
CA GLU A 54 9.34 -2.40 13.88
C GLU A 54 9.17 -1.90 12.41
N ASN A 55 9.79 -0.78 12.04
CA ASN A 55 9.76 -0.26 10.70
C ASN A 55 10.98 -0.67 9.87
N THR A 56 10.77 -0.98 8.60
CA THR A 56 11.85 -1.23 7.63
C THR A 56 11.79 -0.21 6.50
N ALA A 57 12.82 0.62 6.36
CA ALA A 57 12.94 1.61 5.31
C ALA A 57 14.26 1.42 4.54
N MET A 58 14.17 1.10 3.25
CA MET A 58 15.33 0.94 2.38
C MET A 58 15.18 1.78 1.11
N GLY A 59 15.90 2.87 1.04
CA GLY A 59 15.87 3.84 -0.05
C GLY A 59 16.02 5.26 0.46
N GLY A 60 16.45 6.17 -0.42
CA GLY A 60 16.53 7.60 -0.06
C GLY A 60 15.15 8.14 0.33
N SER A 61 15.04 8.74 1.51
CA SER A 61 13.80 9.30 2.08
C SER A 61 12.63 8.30 2.20
N ALA A 62 12.91 7.00 2.27
CA ALA A 62 11.87 6.01 2.60
C ALA A 62 11.40 6.25 4.05
N LEU A 63 10.06 6.37 4.28
CA LEU A 63 9.46 6.67 5.59
C LEU A 63 10.05 7.92 6.28
N ALA A 64 10.52 8.91 5.52
CA ALA A 64 11.26 10.02 6.11
C ALA A 64 10.43 10.85 7.09
N SER A 65 9.13 10.99 6.87
CA SER A 65 8.23 11.78 7.75
C SER A 65 7.65 10.98 8.92
N ASN A 66 7.93 9.66 9.00
CA ASN A 66 7.38 8.82 10.08
C ASN A 66 7.87 9.29 11.45
N THR A 67 6.97 9.52 12.37
CA THR A 67 7.32 9.91 13.75
C THR A 67 7.01 8.80 14.76
N THR A 68 5.83 8.24 14.71
CA THR A 68 5.29 7.27 15.69
C THR A 68 4.73 6.01 15.05
N GLY A 69 4.58 5.97 13.71
CA GLY A 69 4.03 4.82 12.99
C GLY A 69 4.86 3.55 13.20
N VAL A 70 4.19 2.41 13.21
CA VAL A 70 4.80 1.11 13.52
C VAL A 70 4.53 0.06 12.45
N ARG A 71 5.43 -0.92 12.32
CA ARG A 71 5.25 -2.08 11.44
C ARG A 71 5.10 -1.73 9.97
N ASN A 72 5.73 -0.66 9.52
CA ASN A 72 5.71 -0.27 8.12
C ASN A 72 6.93 -0.83 7.37
N VAL A 73 6.74 -1.23 6.13
CA VAL A 73 7.79 -1.65 5.21
C VAL A 73 7.81 -0.72 4.00
N ALA A 74 8.91 0.00 3.80
CA ALA A 74 9.11 0.91 2.68
C ALA A 74 10.42 0.56 1.94
N LEU A 75 10.31 0.04 0.72
CA LEU A 75 11.44 -0.32 -0.13
C LEU A 75 11.39 0.48 -1.42
N GLY A 76 12.22 1.50 -1.55
CA GLY A 76 12.30 2.37 -2.71
C GLY A 76 12.48 3.84 -2.34
N TYR A 77 12.92 4.64 -3.30
CA TYR A 77 13.05 6.08 -3.14
C TYR A 77 11.68 6.70 -2.83
N GLN A 78 11.57 7.43 -1.70
CA GLN A 78 10.36 8.09 -1.22
C GLN A 78 9.14 7.15 -1.05
N ALA A 79 9.34 5.87 -0.84
CA ALA A 79 8.26 4.97 -0.46
C ALA A 79 7.73 5.36 0.94
N LEU A 80 6.40 5.50 1.08
CA LEU A 80 5.71 5.96 2.32
C LEU A 80 6.26 7.28 2.88
N LEU A 81 6.64 8.22 2.01
CA LEU A 81 7.30 9.46 2.43
C LEU A 81 6.48 10.23 3.48
N ASP A 82 5.20 10.45 3.23
CA ASP A 82 4.32 11.29 4.05
C ASP A 82 3.61 10.57 5.20
N ASN A 83 3.95 9.29 5.43
CA ASN A 83 3.46 8.58 6.59
C ASN A 83 4.01 9.20 7.88
N ILE A 84 3.14 9.73 8.73
CA ILE A 84 3.52 10.34 10.02
C ILE A 84 3.34 9.35 11.17
N SER A 85 2.20 8.67 11.22
CA SER A 85 1.81 7.82 12.35
C SER A 85 1.07 6.55 11.95
N ALA A 86 0.81 6.35 10.66
CA ALA A 86 0.07 5.20 10.18
C ALA A 86 0.88 3.89 10.32
N GLU A 87 0.16 2.78 10.44
CA GLU A 87 0.70 1.49 10.81
C GLU A 87 0.49 0.42 9.72
N LYS A 88 1.34 -0.62 9.74
CA LYS A 88 1.17 -1.85 8.96
C LYS A 88 1.06 -1.64 7.46
N ASN A 89 1.65 -0.58 6.93
CA ASN A 89 1.71 -0.36 5.50
C ASN A 89 2.91 -1.08 4.87
N THR A 90 2.72 -1.64 3.68
CA THR A 90 3.79 -2.23 2.88
C THR A 90 3.87 -1.53 1.53
N ALA A 91 4.97 -0.82 1.28
CA ALA A 91 5.24 -0.10 0.04
C ALA A 91 6.55 -0.57 -0.59
N ILE A 92 6.47 -1.22 -1.74
CA ILE A 92 7.62 -1.72 -2.48
C ILE A 92 7.65 -1.12 -3.88
N GLY A 93 8.58 -0.22 -4.11
CA GLY A 93 8.76 0.54 -5.35
C GLY A 93 8.98 2.02 -5.05
N SER A 94 9.73 2.72 -5.92
CA SER A 94 9.89 4.17 -5.76
C SER A 94 8.53 4.86 -5.84
N PHE A 95 8.27 5.79 -4.91
CA PHE A 95 7.02 6.53 -4.75
C PHE A 95 5.78 5.66 -4.44
N ALA A 96 5.96 4.40 -4.07
CA ALA A 96 4.83 3.57 -3.62
C ALA A 96 4.25 4.13 -2.31
N LEU A 97 2.93 4.34 -2.26
CA LEU A 97 2.20 4.93 -1.12
C LEU A 97 2.80 6.27 -0.63
N GLU A 98 3.41 7.07 -1.49
CA GLU A 98 4.15 8.27 -1.08
C GLU A 98 3.33 9.19 -0.18
N ASN A 99 2.07 9.47 -0.54
CA ASN A 99 1.19 10.40 0.17
C ASN A 99 0.29 9.72 1.24
N CYS A 100 0.57 8.46 1.59
CA CYS A 100 -0.34 7.65 2.41
C CYS A 100 -0.21 7.98 3.90
N THR A 101 -1.33 8.31 4.51
CA THR A 101 -1.49 8.51 5.96
C THR A 101 -2.49 7.53 6.60
N GLY A 102 -3.02 6.59 5.82
CA GLY A 102 -3.92 5.53 6.28
C GLY A 102 -3.18 4.23 6.60
N ASP A 103 -3.82 3.37 7.38
CA ASP A 103 -3.25 2.10 7.84
C ASP A 103 -3.52 0.92 6.89
N ASP A 104 -2.80 -0.18 7.10
CA ASP A 104 -3.07 -1.50 6.51
C ASP A 104 -3.04 -1.52 4.97
N ASN A 105 -2.32 -0.60 4.30
CA ASN A 105 -2.22 -0.59 2.84
C ASN A 105 -1.03 -1.40 2.33
N THR A 106 -1.22 -2.09 1.22
CA THR A 106 -0.16 -2.82 0.52
C THR A 106 -0.03 -2.32 -0.91
N ALA A 107 1.17 -1.85 -1.29
CA ALA A 107 1.47 -1.42 -2.64
C ALA A 107 2.76 -2.05 -3.17
N LEU A 108 2.70 -2.62 -4.36
CA LEU A 108 3.84 -3.19 -5.05
C LEU A 108 3.93 -2.67 -6.49
N GLY A 109 4.95 -1.87 -6.77
CA GLY A 109 5.23 -1.30 -8.07
C GLY A 109 5.62 0.18 -7.99
N TYR A 110 6.28 0.69 -9.03
CA TYR A 110 6.59 2.11 -9.14
C TYR A 110 5.31 2.95 -9.03
N ALA A 111 5.27 3.88 -8.08
CA ALA A 111 4.15 4.77 -7.81
C ALA A 111 2.79 4.05 -7.60
N ALA A 112 2.81 2.76 -7.19
CA ALA A 112 1.60 2.06 -6.80
C ALA A 112 0.98 2.73 -5.58
N GLY A 113 -0.31 3.06 -5.64
CA GLY A 113 -1.03 3.73 -4.57
C GLY A 113 -0.53 5.16 -4.26
N PHE A 114 0.20 5.80 -5.16
CA PHE A 114 0.78 7.14 -4.95
C PHE A 114 -0.22 8.18 -4.45
N GLU A 115 -1.45 8.13 -4.91
CA GLU A 115 -2.49 9.11 -4.58
C GLU A 115 -3.37 8.66 -3.40
N ILE A 116 -3.12 7.48 -2.82
CA ILE A 116 -3.81 7.08 -1.59
C ILE A 116 -3.35 8.01 -0.47
N SER A 117 -4.30 8.75 0.10
CA SER A 117 -4.05 9.64 1.23
C SER A 117 -4.50 9.00 2.55
N SER A 118 -5.78 9.07 2.89
CA SER A 118 -6.32 8.53 4.15
C SER A 118 -7.05 7.19 4.01
N GLY A 119 -7.07 6.60 2.79
CA GLY A 119 -7.66 5.28 2.57
C GLY A 119 -6.93 4.18 3.34
N THR A 120 -7.65 3.18 3.84
CA THR A 120 -7.10 2.08 4.62
C THR A 120 -7.42 0.72 4.00
N ASN A 121 -6.62 -0.30 4.33
CA ASN A 121 -6.83 -1.67 3.90
C ASN A 121 -6.97 -1.81 2.36
N ASN A 122 -6.12 -1.12 1.62
CA ASN A 122 -6.09 -1.23 0.16
C ASN A 122 -4.91 -2.10 -0.28
N THR A 123 -5.10 -2.88 -1.33
CA THR A 123 -4.04 -3.65 -1.99
C THR A 123 -3.92 -3.19 -3.44
N VAL A 124 -2.76 -2.64 -3.81
CA VAL A 124 -2.50 -2.13 -5.16
C VAL A 124 -1.23 -2.77 -5.73
N LEU A 125 -1.36 -3.40 -6.90
CA LEU A 125 -0.28 -4.15 -7.53
C LEU A 125 -0.05 -3.67 -8.96
N GLY A 126 1.16 -3.28 -9.29
CA GLY A 126 1.57 -2.85 -10.61
C GLY A 126 1.95 -1.37 -10.68
N ILE A 127 2.63 -0.99 -11.74
CA ILE A 127 3.03 0.40 -11.98
C ILE A 127 1.81 1.30 -12.01
N GLY A 128 1.79 2.34 -11.16
CA GLY A 128 0.71 3.32 -11.14
C GLY A 128 -0.68 2.76 -10.76
N ALA A 129 -0.76 1.54 -10.25
CA ALA A 129 -2.04 0.98 -9.81
C ALA A 129 -2.68 1.86 -8.72
N GLY A 130 -4.00 2.07 -8.79
CA GLY A 130 -4.74 2.91 -7.85
C GLY A 130 -4.57 4.43 -8.06
N ARG A 131 -3.90 4.86 -9.14
CA ARG A 131 -3.75 6.27 -9.53
C ARG A 131 -4.83 6.71 -10.52
N HIS A 132 -4.88 8.03 -10.75
CA HIS A 132 -5.68 8.59 -11.83
C HIS A 132 -5.34 7.89 -13.15
N GLY A 133 -6.37 7.35 -13.83
CA GLY A 133 -6.20 6.55 -15.03
C GLY A 133 -6.04 5.04 -14.79
N SER A 134 -6.08 4.54 -13.54
CA SER A 134 -6.20 3.10 -13.30
C SER A 134 -7.65 2.62 -13.46
N PRO A 135 -7.90 1.32 -13.72
CA PRO A 135 -9.26 0.79 -13.85
C PRO A 135 -10.16 1.01 -12.62
N SER A 136 -9.56 1.11 -11.44
CA SER A 136 -10.26 1.45 -10.20
C SER A 136 -10.59 2.94 -10.06
N GLY A 137 -10.11 3.78 -10.99
CA GLY A 137 -10.06 5.22 -10.77
C GLY A 137 -9.00 5.60 -9.74
N ASN A 138 -9.06 6.84 -9.28
CA ASN A 138 -8.14 7.36 -8.27
C ASN A 138 -8.57 6.90 -6.87
N ILE A 139 -7.77 6.04 -6.24
CA ILE A 139 -7.98 5.63 -4.86
C ILE A 139 -7.29 6.67 -3.96
N THR A 140 -8.03 7.65 -3.46
CA THR A 140 -7.48 8.67 -2.52
C THR A 140 -7.86 8.37 -1.08
N THR A 141 -9.15 8.37 -0.78
CA THR A 141 -9.70 8.17 0.57
C THR A 141 -10.50 6.87 0.70
N ALA A 142 -10.69 6.14 -0.42
CA ALA A 142 -11.42 4.88 -0.41
C ALA A 142 -10.62 3.80 0.33
N SER A 143 -11.33 2.92 1.01
CA SER A 143 -10.77 1.80 1.77
C SER A 143 -11.29 0.46 1.26
N ASN A 144 -10.60 -0.62 1.63
CA ASN A 144 -10.96 -2.00 1.28
C ASN A 144 -10.99 -2.27 -0.24
N GLN A 145 -10.07 -1.66 -0.98
CA GLN A 145 -9.96 -1.82 -2.43
C GLN A 145 -8.83 -2.76 -2.82
N VAL A 146 -9.05 -3.54 -3.87
CA VAL A 146 -7.98 -4.28 -4.56
C VAL A 146 -7.88 -3.77 -5.99
N CYS A 147 -6.74 -3.21 -6.36
CA CYS A 147 -6.47 -2.72 -7.71
C CYS A 147 -5.22 -3.42 -8.27
N ILE A 148 -5.36 -4.04 -9.43
CA ILE A 148 -4.25 -4.71 -10.12
C ILE A 148 -4.05 -4.06 -11.48
N GLY A 149 -2.88 -3.44 -11.66
CA GLY A 149 -2.51 -2.76 -12.89
C GLY A 149 -3.07 -1.36 -13.06
N ASP A 150 -2.61 -0.70 -14.10
CA ASP A 150 -3.08 0.59 -14.61
C ASP A 150 -3.89 0.40 -15.91
N ASN A 151 -4.25 1.49 -16.58
CA ASN A 151 -5.01 1.45 -17.85
C ASN A 151 -4.25 0.83 -19.03
N ASN A 152 -2.94 0.57 -18.90
CA ASN A 152 -2.15 -0.09 -19.94
C ASN A 152 -2.21 -1.61 -19.86
N VAL A 153 -2.76 -2.17 -18.77
CA VAL A 153 -2.96 -3.61 -18.63
C VAL A 153 -4.12 -4.06 -19.51
N THR A 154 -3.82 -4.75 -20.58
CA THR A 154 -4.81 -5.21 -21.57
C THR A 154 -5.33 -6.62 -21.32
N ASN A 155 -4.57 -7.44 -20.61
CA ASN A 155 -4.93 -8.84 -20.36
C ASN A 155 -4.53 -9.25 -18.95
N THR A 156 -5.43 -9.95 -18.27
CA THR A 156 -5.15 -10.64 -16.99
C THR A 156 -5.39 -12.13 -17.19
N PHE A 157 -4.34 -12.94 -17.04
CA PHE A 157 -4.44 -14.39 -17.18
C PHE A 157 -4.63 -15.04 -15.81
N ILE A 158 -5.79 -15.63 -15.58
CA ILE A 158 -6.14 -16.33 -14.34
C ILE A 158 -6.57 -17.73 -14.70
N LYS A 159 -5.87 -18.73 -14.18
CA LYS A 159 -6.14 -20.15 -14.48
C LYS A 159 -7.46 -20.65 -13.88
N VAL A 160 -7.89 -20.06 -12.78
CA VAL A 160 -9.13 -20.39 -12.07
C VAL A 160 -10.00 -19.13 -11.94
N ALA A 161 -11.32 -19.31 -11.99
CA ALA A 161 -12.23 -18.18 -11.78
C ALA A 161 -12.07 -17.60 -10.37
N PHE A 162 -12.20 -16.29 -10.24
CA PHE A 162 -12.40 -15.69 -8.94
C PHE A 162 -13.71 -16.23 -8.34
N THR A 163 -13.63 -16.76 -7.13
CA THR A 163 -14.83 -17.11 -6.39
C THR A 163 -15.34 -15.83 -5.71
N VAL A 164 -16.47 -15.34 -6.18
CA VAL A 164 -17.20 -14.27 -5.48
C VAL A 164 -17.99 -14.94 -4.37
N THR A 165 -17.53 -14.80 -3.13
CA THR A 165 -18.31 -15.20 -1.96
C THR A 165 -19.24 -14.04 -1.62
N SER A 166 -20.53 -14.18 -1.94
CA SER A 166 -21.52 -13.24 -1.40
C SER A 166 -21.84 -13.63 0.04
N ASP A 167 -21.69 -12.72 0.98
CA ASP A 167 -22.22 -12.89 2.33
C ASP A 167 -23.75 -12.93 2.25
N GLU A 168 -24.38 -13.93 2.88
CA GLU A 168 -25.84 -14.01 2.93
C GLU A 168 -26.47 -12.75 3.57
N ARG A 169 -25.69 -12.03 4.37
CA ARG A 169 -26.12 -10.77 4.98
C ARG A 169 -26.33 -9.62 4.00
N ASP A 170 -25.69 -9.70 2.82
CA ASP A 170 -25.85 -8.70 1.74
C ASP A 170 -27.03 -9.03 0.81
N LYS A 171 -27.67 -10.17 0.99
CA LYS A 171 -28.90 -10.52 0.31
C LYS A 171 -30.07 -10.01 1.13
N ILE A 172 -30.41 -8.75 0.93
CA ILE A 172 -31.73 -8.26 1.33
C ILE A 172 -32.74 -9.05 0.50
N GLU A 173 -33.48 -9.95 1.10
CA GLU A 173 -34.71 -10.48 0.52
C GLU A 173 -35.71 -9.32 0.44
N ASP A 174 -35.51 -8.43 -0.51
CA ASP A 174 -36.53 -7.51 -0.94
C ASP A 174 -37.62 -8.36 -1.58
N GLY A 175 -38.66 -8.64 -0.82
CA GLY A 175 -39.84 -9.37 -1.17
C GLY A 175 -40.08 -9.64 -2.65
N VAL A 176 -41.08 -10.35 -3.03
CA VAL A 176 -41.43 -10.79 -4.38
C VAL A 176 -40.95 -9.79 -5.45
N VAL A 177 -39.95 -10.19 -6.25
CA VAL A 177 -39.48 -9.40 -7.40
C VAL A 177 -40.67 -9.12 -8.29
N SER A 178 -41.15 -7.86 -8.29
CA SER A 178 -42.35 -7.44 -9.03
C SER A 178 -42.20 -7.56 -10.58
N HIS A 179 -41.01 -8.00 -11.02
CA HIS A 179 -40.65 -8.20 -12.43
C HIS A 179 -40.39 -9.68 -12.70
N GLY A 180 -41.42 -10.49 -12.63
CA GLY A 180 -41.35 -11.92 -12.89
C GLY A 180 -40.98 -12.27 -14.32
N LEU A 181 -41.52 -13.37 -14.84
CA LEU A 181 -41.26 -13.95 -16.19
C LEU A 181 -41.32 -12.92 -17.34
N SER A 182 -42.11 -11.84 -17.22
CA SER A 182 -42.17 -10.77 -18.22
C SER A 182 -40.85 -10.01 -18.39
N PHE A 183 -40.09 -9.81 -17.33
CA PHE A 183 -38.77 -9.18 -17.41
C PHE A 183 -37.73 -10.14 -18.01
N VAL A 184 -37.75 -11.41 -17.60
CA VAL A 184 -36.85 -12.45 -18.15
C VAL A 184 -37.07 -12.62 -19.66
N ASN A 185 -38.33 -12.56 -20.12
CA ASN A 185 -38.67 -12.65 -21.53
C ASN A 185 -38.28 -11.41 -22.37
N GLN A 186 -37.97 -10.29 -21.73
CA GLN A 186 -37.44 -9.08 -22.39
C GLN A 186 -35.92 -9.12 -22.53
N LEU A 187 -35.23 -9.96 -21.78
CA LEU A 187 -33.79 -10.17 -21.93
C LEU A 187 -33.54 -10.85 -23.28
N LYS A 188 -32.98 -10.12 -24.23
CA LYS A 188 -32.49 -10.69 -25.48
C LYS A 188 -31.07 -11.19 -25.26
N PRO A 189 -30.85 -12.49 -25.01
CA PRO A 189 -29.51 -13.01 -24.88
C PRO A 189 -28.76 -12.82 -26.20
N LYS A 190 -27.66 -12.07 -26.19
CA LYS A 190 -26.75 -12.04 -27.34
C LYS A 190 -25.94 -13.31 -27.34
N SER A 191 -26.10 -14.13 -28.37
CA SER A 191 -25.21 -15.28 -28.60
C SER A 191 -23.83 -14.77 -29.01
N PHE A 192 -22.79 -15.15 -28.27
CA PHE A 192 -21.40 -14.88 -28.64
C PHE A 192 -20.86 -16.13 -29.39
N TRP A 193 -20.38 -15.92 -30.60
CA TRP A 193 -19.64 -16.92 -31.34
C TRP A 193 -18.15 -16.75 -31.03
N PHE A 194 -17.55 -17.74 -30.37
CA PHE A 194 -16.11 -17.79 -30.29
C PHE A 194 -15.56 -18.14 -31.69
N ARG A 195 -14.84 -17.22 -32.33
CA ARG A 195 -14.03 -17.56 -33.50
C ARG A 195 -12.93 -18.49 -33.04
N LYS A 196 -12.98 -19.76 -33.47
CA LYS A 196 -11.80 -20.61 -33.41
C LYS A 196 -10.77 -20.02 -34.35
N ASN A 197 -9.70 -19.45 -33.81
CA ASN A 197 -8.52 -19.14 -34.62
C ASN A 197 -7.92 -20.47 -35.07
N ARG A 198 -7.79 -20.60 -36.38
CA ARG A 198 -7.00 -21.66 -37.01
C ARG A 198 -5.52 -21.38 -36.88
#